data_e54130cb3c3b2e4e01e38e4902f3d7d4
#
_entry.id   e54130cb3c3b2e4e01e38e4902f3d7d4
#
_cell.length_a   1.000
_cell.length_b   1.000
_cell.length_c   1.000
_cell.angle_alpha   90.00
_cell.angle_beta   90.00
_cell.angle_gamma   90.00
#
_symmetry.space_group_name_H-M   'P 1'
#
loop_
_entity.id
_entity.type
_entity.pdbx_description
1 polymer ?
#
loop_
_entity_poly.entity_id
_entity_poly.type
_entity_poly.pdbx_seq_one_letter_code
_entity_poly.pdbx_strand_id
1 'polypeptide(L)'
;MKYYLIAGEASGDLHASNLMRALQQEDANAKFRFFGGDLMASCGGTLVKHYRDMAYMGFIPVLMNLDKVLANMRLCKQDIAAFRPDAVSY
;
A
#
# COMPACT_ATOMS: atom_id res chain seq x y z
N MET A 1 5.28 -15.35 4.96
CA MET A 1 3.90 -14.88 4.85
C MET A 1 3.80 -13.74 3.82
N LYS A 2 2.63 -13.55 3.29
CA LYS A 2 2.35 -12.48 2.33
C LYS A 2 1.57 -11.37 3.02
N TYR A 3 2.06 -10.14 2.88
CA TYR A 3 1.45 -8.97 3.50
C TYR A 3 1.05 -7.95 2.43
N TYR A 4 -0.08 -7.32 2.63
CA TYR A 4 -0.53 -6.23 1.79
C TYR A 4 -0.73 -4.98 2.63
N LEU A 5 -0.05 -3.90 2.30
CA LEU A 5 -0.04 -2.67 3.09
C LEU A 5 -0.55 -1.51 2.25
N ILE A 6 -1.30 -0.62 2.88
CA ILE A 6 -1.86 0.55 2.19
C ILE A 6 -1.55 1.80 3.02
N ALA A 7 -0.75 2.68 2.45
CA ALA A 7 -0.43 3.98 3.03
C ALA A 7 -0.75 5.07 2.01
N GLY A 8 -1.58 6.03 2.41
CA GLY A 8 -2.07 7.08 1.53
C GLY A 8 -1.32 8.41 1.64
N GLU A 9 -0.35 8.50 2.54
CA GLU A 9 0.39 9.75 2.78
C GLU A 9 1.77 9.47 3.36
N ALA A 10 2.59 10.50 3.46
CA ALA A 10 3.98 10.38 3.90
C ALA A 10 4.12 9.79 5.32
N SER A 11 3.24 10.17 6.25
CA SER A 11 3.28 9.62 7.61
C SER A 11 2.95 8.13 7.62
N GLY A 12 1.98 7.71 6.82
CA GLY A 12 1.64 6.30 6.66
C GLY A 12 2.78 5.51 6.03
N ASP A 13 3.46 6.09 5.04
CA ASP A 13 4.64 5.48 4.42
C ASP A 13 5.74 5.23 5.45
N LEU A 14 6.02 6.20 6.32
CA LEU A 14 7.00 6.06 7.38
C LEU A 14 6.63 4.94 8.35
N HIS A 15 5.40 4.95 8.86
CA HIS A 15 4.94 3.94 9.82
C HIS A 15 4.91 2.55 9.19
N ALA A 16 4.43 2.43 7.97
CA ALA A 16 4.37 1.15 7.26
C ALA A 16 5.77 0.62 6.94
N SER A 17 6.72 1.49 6.60
CA SER A 17 8.10 1.06 6.37
C SER A 17 8.73 0.47 7.62
N ASN A 18 8.46 1.06 8.79
CA ASN A 18 8.93 0.53 10.06
C ASN A 18 8.29 -0.83 10.36
N LEU A 19 7.00 -0.97 10.08
CA LEU A 19 6.30 -2.25 10.23
C LEU A 19 6.88 -3.31 9.29
N MET A 20 7.17 -2.96 8.05
CA MET A 20 7.79 -3.88 7.09
C MET A 20 9.14 -4.40 7.61
N ARG A 21 9.98 -3.53 8.16
CA ARG A 21 11.27 -3.93 8.73
C ARG A 21 11.09 -4.86 9.92
N ALA A 22 10.14 -4.57 10.80
CA ALA A 22 9.85 -5.44 11.94
C ALA A 22 9.36 -6.81 11.49
N LEU A 23 8.47 -6.86 10.51
CA LEU A 23 7.96 -8.12 9.96
C LEU A 23 9.07 -8.92 9.26
N GLN A 24 10.00 -8.26 8.60
CA GLN A 24 11.12 -8.92 7.95
C GLN A 24 12.05 -9.60 8.97
N GLN A 25 12.19 -9.02 10.15
CA GLN A 25 12.99 -9.62 11.23
C GLN A 25 12.34 -10.90 11.78
N GLU A 26 11.02 -10.91 11.86
CA GLU A 26 10.26 -12.06 12.37
C GLU A 26 9.99 -13.12 11.30
N ASP A 27 9.97 -12.72 10.04
CA ASP A 27 9.63 -13.59 8.92
C ASP A 27 10.60 -13.34 7.76
N ALA A 28 11.62 -14.18 7.65
CA ALA A 28 12.65 -14.06 6.62
C ALA A 28 12.09 -14.23 5.20
N ASN A 29 10.94 -14.87 5.07
CA ASN A 29 10.28 -15.11 3.78
C ASN A 29 9.11 -14.15 3.53
N ALA A 30 9.04 -13.05 4.27
CA ALA A 30 7.97 -12.07 4.14
C ALA A 30 7.95 -11.49 2.73
N LYS A 31 6.76 -11.47 2.12
CA LYS A 31 6.52 -10.87 0.80
C LYS A 31 5.52 -9.74 0.96
N PHE A 32 5.84 -8.60 0.37
CA PHE A 32 5.03 -7.39 0.49
C PHE A 32 4.59 -6.88 -0.87
N ARG A 33 3.33 -6.56 -0.99
CA ARG A 33 2.79 -5.68 -2.03
C ARG A 33 2.12 -4.51 -1.32
N PHE A 34 2.24 -3.32 -1.86
CA PHE A 34 1.76 -2.16 -1.13
C PHE A 34 1.45 -0.96 -2.01
N PHE A 35 0.54 -0.15 -1.50
CA PHE A 35 0.37 1.24 -1.90
C PHE A 35 1.10 2.06 -0.85
N GLY A 36 2.02 2.91 -1.26
CA GLY A 36 2.82 3.68 -0.32
C GLY A 36 3.79 4.60 -1.01
N GLY A 37 4.94 4.78 -0.41
CA GLY A 37 5.94 5.72 -0.89
C GLY A 37 7.35 5.18 -0.94
N ASP A 38 8.31 6.09 -0.99
CA ASP A 38 9.71 5.76 -1.19
C ASP A 38 10.31 5.00 -0.01
N LEU A 39 9.85 5.28 1.21
CA LEU A 39 10.36 4.60 2.41
C LEU A 39 9.95 3.13 2.41
N MET A 40 8.69 2.84 2.09
CA MET A 40 8.24 1.46 1.95
C MET A 40 8.96 0.76 0.80
N ALA A 41 9.13 1.44 -0.33
CA ALA A 41 9.85 0.89 -1.48
C ALA A 41 11.30 0.55 -1.14
N SER A 42 11.94 1.33 -0.28
CA SER A 42 13.32 1.07 0.15
C SER A 42 13.45 -0.19 1.02
N CYS A 43 12.37 -0.66 1.60
CA CYS A 43 12.35 -1.89 2.40
C CYS A 43 12.27 -3.16 1.55
N GLY A 44 11.96 -3.03 0.28
CA GLY A 44 11.76 -4.15 -0.64
C GLY A 44 10.29 -4.38 -0.93
N GLY A 45 9.98 -5.50 -1.59
CA GLY A 45 8.62 -5.81 -2.00
C GLY A 45 8.22 -5.12 -3.30
N THR A 46 6.93 -5.09 -3.57
CA THR A 46 6.39 -4.54 -4.82
C THR A 46 5.50 -3.33 -4.53
N LEU A 47 5.92 -2.18 -5.01
CA LEU A 47 5.11 -0.96 -4.98
C LEU A 47 4.09 -1.01 -6.11
N VAL A 48 2.82 -1.17 -5.76
CA VAL A 48 1.73 -1.20 -6.74
C VAL A 48 1.43 0.21 -7.24
N LYS A 49 1.36 1.18 -6.31
CA LYS A 49 1.11 2.57 -6.65
C LYS A 49 1.66 3.48 -5.56
N HIS A 50 2.30 4.56 -5.98
CA HIS A 50 2.82 5.57 -5.06
C HIS A 50 1.68 6.45 -4.53
N TYR A 51 1.74 6.86 -3.25
CA TYR A 51 0.68 7.70 -2.65
C TYR A 51 0.52 9.05 -3.36
N ARG A 52 1.56 9.55 -4.01
CA ARG A 52 1.49 10.76 -4.82
C ARG A 52 0.46 10.66 -5.93
N ASP A 53 0.40 9.50 -6.57
CA ASP A 53 -0.57 9.23 -7.63
C ASP A 53 -1.98 9.04 -7.07
N MET A 54 -2.08 8.54 -5.85
CA MET A 54 -3.35 8.41 -5.14
C MET A 54 -3.92 9.79 -4.77
N ALA A 55 -3.07 10.71 -4.32
CA ALA A 55 -3.47 12.09 -4.03
C ALA A 55 -4.01 12.77 -5.30
N TYR A 56 -3.39 12.51 -6.45
CA TYR A 56 -3.85 12.99 -7.75
C TYR A 56 -5.22 12.45 -8.12
N MET A 57 -5.55 11.27 -7.63
CA MET A 57 -6.81 10.59 -7.90
C MET A 57 -7.93 10.97 -6.92
N GLY A 58 -7.73 11.98 -6.09
CA GLY A 58 -8.78 12.56 -5.29
C GLY A 58 -8.92 12.02 -3.90
N PHE A 59 -7.85 11.60 -3.28
CA PHE A 59 -7.90 11.17 -1.90
C PHE A 59 -8.29 12.31 -0.95
N ILE A 60 -7.81 13.52 -1.24
CA ILE A 60 -8.10 14.69 -0.43
C ILE A 60 -9.38 15.38 -0.88
N PRO A 61 -9.61 15.68 -2.18
CA PRO A 61 -10.92 16.15 -2.61
C PRO A 61 -11.85 14.98 -2.96
N VAL A 62 -12.09 14.10 -2.00
CA VAL A 62 -12.93 12.90 -2.16
C VAL A 62 -14.28 13.21 -2.79
N LEU A 63 -14.86 14.37 -2.47
CA LEU A 63 -16.16 14.78 -2.99
C LEU A 63 -16.13 15.16 -4.47
N MET A 64 -14.95 15.48 -5.01
CA MET A 64 -14.82 15.98 -6.37
C MET A 64 -14.37 14.92 -7.38
N ASN A 65 -13.86 13.79 -6.93
CA ASN A 65 -13.29 12.76 -7.80
C ASN A 65 -13.69 11.35 -7.37
N LEU A 66 -14.97 11.19 -7.07
CA LEU A 66 -15.51 9.93 -6.56
C LEU A 66 -15.22 8.75 -7.49
N ASP A 67 -15.33 8.97 -8.81
CA ASP A 67 -15.09 7.93 -9.80
C ASP A 67 -13.64 7.42 -9.77
N LYS A 68 -12.68 8.32 -9.55
CA LYS A 68 -11.27 7.98 -9.46
C LYS A 68 -10.96 7.23 -8.17
N VAL A 69 -11.60 7.61 -7.08
CA VAL A 69 -11.48 6.91 -5.80
C VAL A 69 -12.02 5.49 -5.93
N LEU A 70 -13.19 5.32 -6.54
CA LEU A 70 -13.77 4.00 -6.78
C LEU A 70 -12.90 3.15 -7.70
N ALA A 71 -12.35 3.73 -8.76
CA ALA A 71 -11.44 3.03 -9.65
C ALA A 71 -10.18 2.56 -8.91
N ASN A 72 -9.63 3.40 -8.03
CA ASN A 72 -8.49 3.06 -7.20
C ASN A 72 -8.80 1.91 -6.24
N MET A 73 -9.98 1.94 -5.64
CA MET A 73 -10.43 0.86 -4.75
C MET A 73 -10.60 -0.46 -5.50
N ARG A 74 -11.10 -0.41 -6.73
CA ARG A 74 -11.23 -1.61 -7.57
C ARG A 74 -9.86 -2.21 -7.88
N LEU A 75 -8.89 -1.38 -8.26
CA LEU A 75 -7.53 -1.83 -8.50
C LEU A 75 -6.95 -2.48 -7.26
N CYS A 76 -7.10 -1.85 -6.11
CA CYS A 76 -6.62 -2.37 -4.84
C CYS A 76 -7.26 -3.73 -4.53
N LYS A 77 -8.58 -3.83 -4.66
CA LYS A 77 -9.29 -5.09 -4.42
C LYS A 77 -8.86 -6.20 -5.37
N GLN A 78 -8.68 -5.88 -6.64
CA GLN A 78 -8.24 -6.86 -7.64
C GLN A 78 -6.82 -7.34 -7.33
N ASP A 79 -5.94 -6.42 -6.96
CA ASP A 79 -4.56 -6.75 -6.65
C ASP A 79 -4.46 -7.59 -5.37
N ILE A 80 -5.23 -7.27 -4.35
CA ILE A 80 -5.32 -8.06 -3.12
C ILE A 80 -5.81 -9.47 -3.44
N ALA A 81 -6.86 -9.57 -4.23
CA ALA A 81 -7.42 -10.87 -4.61
C ALA A 81 -6.42 -11.72 -5.39
N ALA A 82 -5.64 -11.11 -6.29
CA ALA A 82 -4.63 -11.79 -7.08
C ALA A 82 -3.43 -12.23 -6.22
N PHE A 83 -3.00 -11.38 -5.30
CA PHE A 83 -1.84 -11.65 -4.44
C PHE A 83 -2.17 -12.67 -3.34
N ARG A 84 -3.40 -12.70 -2.87
CA ARG A 84 -3.88 -13.58 -1.80
C ARG A 84 -3.03 -13.43 -0.54
N PRO A 85 -2.97 -12.23 0.06
CA PRO A 85 -2.13 -11.99 1.23
C PRO A 85 -2.66 -12.72 2.46
N ASP A 86 -1.76 -13.02 3.38
CA ASP A 86 -2.11 -13.58 4.69
C ASP A 86 -2.62 -12.50 5.64
N ALA A 87 -2.17 -11.25 5.43
CA ALA A 87 -2.59 -10.12 6.25
C ALA A 87 -2.64 -8.84 5.41
N VAL A 88 -3.60 -7.96 5.74
CA VAL A 88 -3.77 -6.66 5.10
C VAL A 88 -3.78 -5.59 6.18
N SER A 89 -3.03 -4.50 5.97
CA SER A 89 -2.99 -3.36 6.86
C SER A 89 -3.22 -2.06 6.09
N TYR A 90 -4.02 -1.18 6.66
CA TYR A 90 -4.31 0.15 6.11
C TYR A 90 -3.55 1.22 6.86
#